data_29200f41c48ebb96cf772fe7888b2a64
#
_entry.id   29200f41c48ebb96cf772fe7888b2a64
#
_cell.length_a   1.000
_cell.length_b   1.000
_cell.length_c   1.000
_cell.angle_alpha   90.00
_cell.angle_beta   90.00
_cell.angle_gamma   90.00
#
_symmetry.space_group_name_H-M   'P 1'
#
loop_
_entity.id
_entity.type
_entity.pdbx_description
1 polymer ?
#
loop_
_entity_poly.entity_id
_entity_poly.type
_entity_poly.pdbx_seq_one_letter_code
_entity_poly.pdbx_strand_id
1 'polypeptide(L)' 'MNYRHLITLESGKPCIRGLRITVTDVLEYLASGMTVPEILADFPDLTEDDIRACLAFAAERERRLCVIPPE' A
#
# COMPACT_ATOMS: atom_id res chain seq x y z
N MET A 1 1.02 -12.86 3.99
CA MET A 1 2.13 -12.21 3.29
C MET A 1 2.95 -11.36 4.25
N ASN A 2 4.26 -11.50 4.21
CA ASN A 2 5.13 -10.65 5.01
C ASN A 2 5.57 -9.45 4.17
N TYR A 3 4.97 -8.30 4.42
CA TYR A 3 5.22 -7.08 3.65
C TYR A 3 6.12 -6.08 4.39
N ARG A 4 6.52 -6.39 5.62
CA ARG A 4 7.16 -5.39 6.48
C ARG A 4 8.47 -4.85 5.93
N HIS A 5 9.19 -5.67 5.17
CA HIS A 5 10.44 -5.24 4.56
C HIS A 5 10.23 -4.30 3.36
N LEU A 6 9.00 -4.22 2.85
CA LEU A 6 8.66 -3.37 1.72
C LEU A 6 8.06 -2.03 2.13
N ILE A 7 7.65 -1.89 3.39
CA ILE A 7 7.02 -0.66 3.86
C ILE A 7 7.93 -0.02 4.91
N THR A 8 8.31 1.23 4.66
CA THR A 8 9.13 2.01 5.60
C THR A 8 8.35 3.24 6.04
N LEU A 9 8.69 3.76 7.21
CA LEU A 9 8.08 4.98 7.70
C LEU A 9 9.02 6.16 7.43
N GLU A 10 8.57 7.09 6.62
CA GLU A 10 9.31 8.30 6.30
C GLU A 10 8.51 9.50 6.76
N SER A 11 9.05 10.24 7.69
CA SER A 11 8.37 11.41 8.29
C SER A 11 6.98 11.04 8.81
N GLY A 12 6.85 9.84 9.36
CA GLY A 12 5.59 9.34 9.90
C GLY A 12 4.63 8.78 8.88
N LYS A 13 4.99 8.78 7.61
CA LYS A 13 4.13 8.24 6.55
C LYS A 13 4.67 6.91 6.05
N PRO A 14 3.80 5.90 5.90
CA PRO A 14 4.25 4.63 5.32
C PRO A 14 4.58 4.82 3.85
N CYS A 15 5.81 4.50 3.50
CA CYS A 15 6.30 4.60 2.13
C CYS A 15 6.80 3.25 1.65
N ILE A 16 6.94 3.09 0.34
CA ILE A 16 7.39 1.84 -0.26
C ILE A 16 8.91 1.88 -0.39
N ARG A 17 9.59 1.03 0.37
CA ARG A 17 11.04 0.81 0.29
C ARG A 17 11.88 2.10 0.22
N GLY A 18 11.47 3.14 0.93
CA GLY A 18 12.20 4.41 0.89
C GLY A 18 11.99 5.21 -0.38
N LEU A 19 11.14 4.77 -1.28
CA LEU A 19 10.73 5.55 -2.44
C LEU A 19 9.82 6.68 -1.96
N ARG A 20 9.66 7.70 -2.80
CA ARG A 20 8.78 8.82 -2.45
C ARG A 20 7.31 8.51 -2.69
N ILE A 21 7.00 7.27 -2.92
CA ILE A 21 5.63 6.82 -3.17
C ILE A 21 5.09 6.25 -1.88
N THR A 22 4.00 6.82 -1.38
CA THR A 22 3.40 6.37 -0.14
C THR A 22 2.39 5.26 -0.39
N VAL A 23 2.11 4.51 0.67
CA VAL A 23 1.04 3.50 0.61
C VAL A 23 -0.29 4.17 0.23
N THR A 24 -0.56 5.35 0.78
CA THR A 24 -1.77 6.11 0.45
C THR A 24 -1.86 6.41 -1.04
N ASP A 25 -0.74 6.81 -1.66
CA ASP A 25 -0.73 7.09 -3.08
C ASP A 25 -1.19 5.88 -3.90
N VAL A 26 -0.62 4.72 -3.59
CA VAL A 26 -0.98 3.49 -4.31
C VAL A 26 -2.45 3.14 -4.11
N LEU A 27 -2.92 3.25 -2.88
CA LEU A 27 -4.32 2.94 -2.58
C LEU A 27 -5.26 3.89 -3.32
N GLU A 28 -4.89 5.17 -3.43
CA GLU A 28 -5.70 6.14 -4.15
C GLU A 28 -5.74 5.86 -5.65
N TYR A 29 -4.62 5.42 -6.23
CA TYR A 29 -4.62 5.05 -7.65
C TYR A 29 -5.55 3.88 -7.90
N LEU A 30 -5.50 2.87 -7.04
CA LEU A 30 -6.40 1.73 -7.16
C LEU A 30 -7.86 2.14 -6.97
N ALA A 31 -8.12 3.02 -6.01
CA ALA A 31 -9.47 3.51 -5.75
C ALA A 31 -10.02 4.31 -6.94
N SER A 32 -9.14 4.96 -7.68
CA SER A 32 -9.57 5.73 -8.85
C SER A 32 -9.85 4.87 -10.08
N GLY A 33 -9.59 3.58 -9.99
CA GLY A 33 -9.87 2.66 -11.08
C GLY A 33 -8.65 2.22 -11.88
N MET A 34 -7.43 2.65 -11.48
CA MET A 34 -6.25 2.16 -12.15
C MET A 34 -6.03 0.69 -11.84
N THR A 35 -5.62 -0.05 -12.86
CA THR A 35 -5.25 -1.45 -12.66
C THR A 35 -3.80 -1.55 -12.21
N VAL A 36 -3.43 -2.70 -11.66
CA VAL A 36 -2.04 -2.93 -11.25
C VAL A 36 -1.07 -2.74 -12.41
N PRO A 37 -1.32 -3.32 -13.60
CA PRO A 37 -0.42 -3.07 -14.73
C PRO A 37 -0.28 -1.59 -15.09
N GLU A 38 -1.34 -0.81 -14.97
CA GLU A 38 -1.27 0.62 -15.26
C GLU A 38 -0.40 1.35 -14.25
N ILE A 39 -0.53 1.00 -12.98
CA ILE A 39 0.30 1.61 -11.94
C ILE A 39 1.77 1.26 -12.17
N LEU A 40 2.06 0.01 -12.48
CA LEU A 40 3.44 -0.41 -12.71
C LEU A 40 4.03 0.25 -13.96
N ALA A 41 3.21 0.53 -14.95
CA ALA A 41 3.67 1.23 -16.15
C ALA A 41 4.04 2.68 -15.84
N ASP A 42 3.25 3.35 -14.97
CA ASP A 42 3.49 4.72 -14.59
C ASP A 42 4.65 4.87 -13.60
N PHE A 43 4.86 3.86 -12.78
CA PHE A 43 5.88 3.89 -11.73
C PHE A 43 6.78 2.66 -11.86
N PRO A 44 7.75 2.71 -12.78
CA PRO A 44 8.58 1.52 -13.07
C PRO A 44 9.42 1.03 -11.89
N ASP A 45 9.59 1.86 -10.85
CA ASP A 45 10.30 1.43 -9.65
C ASP A 45 9.45 0.53 -8.75
N LEU A 46 8.15 0.45 -9.00
CA LEU A 46 7.27 -0.40 -8.23
C LEU A 46 7.21 -1.80 -8.82
N THR A 47 7.01 -2.77 -7.95
CA THR A 47 6.78 -4.16 -8.36
C THR A 47 5.38 -4.58 -7.92
N GLU A 48 4.94 -5.70 -8.46
CA GLU A 48 3.65 -6.25 -8.05
C GLU A 48 3.62 -6.55 -6.55
N ASP A 49 4.75 -7.02 -6.01
CA ASP A 49 4.84 -7.26 -4.58
C ASP A 49 4.68 -5.98 -3.76
N ASP A 50 5.18 -4.85 -4.28
CA ASP A 50 4.97 -3.57 -3.61
C ASP A 50 3.49 -3.22 -3.52
N ILE A 51 2.74 -3.47 -4.60
CA ILE A 51 1.29 -3.22 -4.59
C ILE A 51 0.60 -4.13 -3.57
N ARG A 52 0.97 -5.40 -3.56
CA ARG A 52 0.40 -6.34 -2.58
C ARG A 52 0.73 -5.94 -1.16
N ALA A 53 1.95 -5.44 -0.94
CA ALA A 53 2.37 -4.97 0.37
C ALA A 53 1.49 -3.81 0.83
N CYS A 54 1.16 -2.89 -0.07
CA CYS A 54 0.27 -1.78 0.27
C CYS A 54 -1.11 -2.28 0.68
N LEU A 55 -1.64 -3.24 -0.07
CA LEU A 55 -2.96 -3.79 0.24
C LEU A 55 -2.94 -4.54 1.57
N ALA A 56 -1.88 -5.31 1.82
CA ALA A 56 -1.76 -6.04 3.09
C ALA A 56 -1.61 -5.09 4.26
N PHE A 57 -0.84 -4.03 4.08
CA PHE A 57 -0.67 -3.00 5.10
C PHE A 57 -2.01 -2.34 5.43
N ALA A 58 -2.78 -1.99 4.40
CA ALA A 58 -4.08 -1.36 4.59
C ALA A 58 -5.06 -2.30 5.28
N ALA A 59 -5.06 -3.57 4.90
CA ALA A 59 -5.93 -4.55 5.51
C ALA A 59 -5.62 -4.73 7.00
N GLU A 60 -4.34 -4.74 7.34
CA GLU A 60 -3.95 -4.86 8.74
C GLU A 60 -4.32 -3.63 9.55
N ARG A 61 -4.12 -2.44 8.99
CA ARG A 61 -4.51 -1.21 9.66
C ARG A 61 -6.01 -1.16 9.90
N GLU A 62 -6.78 -1.54 8.90
CA GLU A 62 -8.23 -1.55 9.01
C GLU A 62 -8.68 -2.49 10.12
N ARG A 63 -8.02 -3.64 10.21
CA ARG A 63 -8.32 -4.62 11.24
C ARG A 63 -8.04 -4.09 12.64
N ARG A 64 -7.02 -3.26 12.79
CA ARG A 64 -6.65 -2.68 14.08
C ARG A 64 -7.52 -1.49 14.46
N LEU A 65 -7.92 -0.70 13.47
CA LEU A 65 -8.67 0.52 13.71
C LEU A 65 -10.16 0.28 13.84
N CYS A 66 -10.64 -0.75 13.18
CA CYS A 66 -12.06 -1.05 13.17
C CYS A 66 -12.39 -2.01 14.27
N VAL A 67 -12.89 -1.47 15.38
CA VAL A 67 -13.52 -2.31 16.38
C VAL A 67 -14.97 -2.43 15.96
N ILE A 68 -15.22 -3.30 15.01
CA ILE A 68 -16.57 -3.55 14.56
C ILE A 68 -17.16 -4.65 15.40
N PRO A 69 -18.21 -4.35 16.17
CA PRO A 69 -18.84 -5.41 16.95
C PRO A 69 -19.42 -6.45 16.01
N PRO A 70 -19.29 -7.72 16.35
CA PRO A 70 -19.89 -8.76 15.52
C PRO A 70 -21.39 -8.57 15.50
N GLU A 71 -21.93 -8.76 14.36
CA GLU A 71 -23.38 -8.67 14.16
C GLU A 71 -24.11 -9.79 14.87
#